data_53363005761c179184c1eee6f6a18488
#
_entry.id   53363005761c179184c1eee6f6a18488
#
_cell.length_a   1.000
_cell.length_b   1.000
_cell.length_c   1.000
_cell.angle_alpha   90.00
_cell.angle_beta   90.00
_cell.angle_gamma   90.00
#
_symmetry.space_group_name_H-M   'P 1'
#
loop_
_entity.id
_entity.type
_entity.pdbx_description
1 polymer ?
#
loop_
_entity_poly.entity_id
_entity_poly.type
_entity_poly.pdbx_seq_one_letter_code
_entity_poly.pdbx_strand_id
1 'polypeptide(L)'
;MGRRKKEPKSVHREKIATAASTLFMEKGIAATSMDDIAKAAGYSKATLYVYFENKEEIVGILVLNSMKKLYDYIASALTQQETTKERYDFICRGLIQYQEEFPFYFKMVLDKMNRELTLMRYQVQQIQVSL
;
A
#
# COMPACT_ATOMS: atom_id res chain seq x y z
N MET A 1 -20.98 -29.63 -20.88
CA MET A 1 -20.76 -28.19 -20.57
C MET A 1 -19.86 -28.09 -19.33
N GLY A 2 -18.66 -27.57 -19.49
CA GLY A 2 -17.76 -27.37 -18.37
C GLY A 2 -18.29 -26.32 -17.38
N ARG A 3 -18.30 -26.63 -16.10
CA ARG A 3 -18.53 -25.62 -15.04
C ARG A 3 -17.49 -24.53 -15.18
N ARG A 4 -17.90 -23.26 -15.26
CA ARG A 4 -16.96 -22.13 -15.17
C ARG A 4 -16.18 -22.28 -13.85
N LYS A 5 -14.85 -22.36 -13.94
CA LYS A 5 -14.00 -22.27 -12.76
C LYS A 5 -14.27 -20.96 -12.07
N LYS A 6 -14.65 -20.97 -10.80
CA LYS A 6 -14.74 -19.76 -9.99
C LYS A 6 -13.34 -19.13 -9.93
N GLU A 7 -13.25 -17.84 -10.25
CA GLU A 7 -12.01 -17.10 -10.08
C GLU A 7 -11.59 -17.14 -8.61
N PRO A 8 -10.28 -17.26 -8.32
CA PRO A 8 -9.77 -17.22 -6.95
C PRO A 8 -10.18 -15.94 -6.24
N LYS A 9 -10.37 -16.01 -4.92
CA LYS A 9 -10.66 -14.85 -4.06
C LYS A 9 -9.66 -13.71 -4.27
N SER A 10 -8.38 -14.05 -4.47
CA SER A 10 -7.29 -13.11 -4.72
C SER A 10 -7.51 -12.26 -5.97
N VAL A 11 -8.08 -12.82 -7.03
CA VAL A 11 -8.37 -12.09 -8.28
C VAL A 11 -9.45 -11.03 -8.05
N HIS A 12 -10.51 -11.37 -7.34
CA HIS A 12 -11.58 -10.41 -7.00
C HIS A 12 -11.07 -9.31 -6.07
N ARG A 13 -10.29 -9.66 -5.06
CA ARG A 13 -9.67 -8.69 -4.15
C ARG A 13 -8.76 -7.72 -4.89
N GLU A 14 -7.99 -8.20 -5.84
CA GLU A 14 -7.10 -7.37 -6.68
C GLU A 14 -7.89 -6.42 -7.57
N LYS A 15 -8.97 -6.88 -8.21
CA LYS A 15 -9.86 -6.02 -9.01
C LYS A 15 -10.47 -4.89 -8.17
N ILE A 16 -10.94 -5.22 -6.98
CA ILE A 16 -11.50 -4.25 -6.04
C ILE A 16 -10.44 -3.25 -5.58
N ALA A 17 -9.26 -3.74 -5.21
CA ALA A 17 -8.16 -2.89 -4.77
C ALA A 17 -7.70 -1.93 -5.88
N THR A 18 -7.62 -2.39 -7.13
CA THR A 18 -7.26 -1.55 -8.29
C THR A 18 -8.29 -0.44 -8.52
N ALA A 19 -9.58 -0.76 -8.48
CA ALA A 19 -10.65 0.21 -8.60
C ALA A 19 -10.62 1.24 -7.46
N ALA A 20 -10.41 0.78 -6.23
CA ALA A 20 -10.27 1.66 -5.07
C ALA A 20 -9.05 2.58 -5.19
N SER A 21 -7.93 2.07 -5.65
CA SER A 21 -6.71 2.86 -5.88
C SER A 21 -6.97 4.04 -6.82
N THR A 22 -7.64 3.79 -7.93
CA THR A 22 -8.01 4.84 -8.88
C THR A 22 -8.86 5.92 -8.24
N LEU A 23 -9.90 5.53 -7.48
CA LEU A 23 -10.78 6.47 -6.77
C LEU A 23 -10.04 7.26 -5.68
N PHE A 24 -9.15 6.61 -4.93
CA PHE A 24 -8.36 7.28 -3.90
C PHE A 24 -7.40 8.31 -4.48
N MET A 25 -6.85 8.05 -5.65
CA MET A 25 -6.00 9.00 -6.37
C MET A 25 -6.81 10.18 -6.92
N GLU A 26 -8.03 9.95 -7.40
CA GLU A 26 -8.87 10.99 -7.99
C GLU A 26 -9.48 11.92 -6.95
N LYS A 27 -10.01 11.38 -5.86
CA LYS A 27 -10.77 12.17 -4.86
C LYS A 27 -10.39 11.96 -3.41
N GLY A 28 -9.37 11.17 -3.15
CA GLY A 28 -8.86 10.88 -1.80
C GLY A 28 -9.64 9.78 -1.08
N ILE A 29 -9.04 9.24 -0.02
CA ILE A 29 -9.60 8.13 0.77
C ILE A 29 -10.86 8.58 1.51
N ALA A 30 -10.83 9.74 2.14
CA ALA A 30 -11.94 10.23 2.97
C ALA A 30 -13.23 10.43 2.16
N ALA A 31 -13.10 10.91 0.91
CA ALA A 31 -14.23 11.19 0.02
C ALA A 31 -14.72 9.96 -0.77
N THR A 32 -14.06 8.81 -0.64
CA THR A 32 -14.42 7.57 -1.33
C THR A 32 -15.18 6.65 -0.38
N SER A 33 -16.40 6.26 -0.77
CA SER A 33 -17.23 5.32 0.00
C SER A 33 -17.05 3.89 -0.51
N MET A 34 -17.45 2.91 0.31
CA MET A 34 -17.54 1.51 -0.13
C MET A 34 -18.48 1.33 -1.31
N ASP A 35 -19.58 2.09 -1.38
CA ASP A 35 -20.48 2.10 -2.55
C ASP A 35 -19.79 2.55 -3.81
N ASP A 36 -18.99 3.61 -3.74
CA ASP A 36 -18.21 4.11 -4.88
C ASP A 36 -17.26 3.03 -5.40
N ILE A 37 -16.58 2.35 -4.49
CA ILE A 37 -15.63 1.27 -4.83
C ILE A 37 -16.37 0.09 -5.49
N ALA A 38 -17.49 -0.33 -4.93
CA ALA A 38 -18.29 -1.42 -5.48
C ALA A 38 -18.74 -1.11 -6.92
N LYS A 39 -19.26 0.08 -7.17
CA LYS A 39 -19.66 0.52 -8.51
C LYS A 39 -18.47 0.57 -9.49
N ALA A 40 -17.36 1.13 -9.09
CA ALA A 40 -16.16 1.21 -9.91
C ALA A 40 -15.58 -0.17 -10.25
N ALA A 41 -15.65 -1.11 -9.32
CA ALA A 41 -15.14 -2.48 -9.50
C ALA A 41 -16.12 -3.40 -10.24
N GLY A 42 -17.38 -2.97 -10.43
CA GLY A 42 -18.41 -3.79 -11.05
C GLY A 42 -19.04 -4.85 -10.13
N TYR A 43 -19.04 -4.60 -8.83
CA TYR A 43 -19.64 -5.49 -7.83
C TYR A 43 -20.82 -4.84 -7.12
N SER A 44 -21.72 -5.67 -6.59
CA SER A 44 -22.71 -5.19 -5.65
C SER A 44 -22.05 -4.83 -4.31
N LYS A 45 -22.68 -3.95 -3.53
CA LYS A 45 -22.20 -3.60 -2.19
C LYS A 45 -22.06 -4.84 -1.30
N ALA A 46 -23.06 -5.74 -1.32
CA ALA A 46 -23.04 -6.97 -0.55
C ALA A 46 -21.83 -7.85 -0.93
N THR A 47 -21.55 -7.98 -2.21
CA THR A 47 -20.41 -8.76 -2.71
C THR A 47 -19.08 -8.12 -2.28
N LEU A 48 -18.98 -6.80 -2.31
CA LEU A 48 -17.78 -6.11 -1.84
C LEU A 48 -17.48 -6.46 -0.38
N TYR A 49 -18.48 -6.46 0.50
CA TYR A 49 -18.32 -6.80 1.91
C TYR A 49 -17.97 -8.27 2.17
N VAL A 50 -18.16 -9.15 1.19
CA VAL A 50 -17.64 -10.54 1.27
C VAL A 50 -16.10 -10.55 1.22
N TYR A 51 -15.50 -9.63 0.47
CA TYR A 51 -14.05 -9.58 0.27
C TYR A 51 -13.32 -8.64 1.24
N PHE A 52 -13.97 -7.57 1.68
CA PHE A 52 -13.38 -6.56 2.57
C PHE A 52 -14.41 -6.09 3.60
N GLU A 53 -14.04 -6.12 4.86
CA GLU A 53 -14.91 -5.64 5.94
C GLU A 53 -15.14 -4.14 5.90
N ASN A 54 -14.10 -3.38 5.53
CA ASN A 54 -14.12 -1.93 5.53
C ASN A 54 -13.11 -1.36 4.53
N LYS A 55 -13.16 -0.05 4.38
CA LYS A 55 -12.28 0.70 3.49
C LYS A 55 -10.81 0.64 3.93
N GLU A 56 -10.57 0.63 5.23
CA GLU A 56 -9.23 0.58 5.83
C GLU A 56 -8.51 -0.72 5.47
N GLU A 57 -9.21 -1.83 5.35
CA GLU A 57 -8.65 -3.10 4.89
C GLU A 57 -8.18 -3.03 3.44
N ILE A 58 -8.94 -2.34 2.58
CA ILE A 58 -8.54 -2.10 1.18
C ILE A 58 -7.30 -1.20 1.12
N VAL A 59 -7.28 -0.13 1.89
CA VAL A 59 -6.11 0.75 2.02
C VAL A 59 -4.87 -0.03 2.48
N GLY A 60 -5.05 -0.89 3.48
CA GLY A 60 -3.97 -1.72 4.00
C GLY A 60 -3.33 -2.62 2.94
N ILE A 61 -4.13 -3.26 2.09
CA ILE A 61 -3.63 -4.09 0.98
C ILE A 61 -2.89 -3.25 -0.06
N LEU A 62 -3.41 -2.08 -0.41
CA LEU A 62 -2.74 -1.19 -1.37
C LEU A 62 -1.39 -0.70 -0.85
N VAL A 63 -1.32 -0.32 0.41
CA VAL A 63 -0.05 0.06 1.06
C VAL A 63 0.93 -1.11 1.05
N LEU A 64 0.47 -2.31 1.43
CA LEU A 64 1.31 -3.50 1.46
C LEU A 64 1.88 -3.83 0.08
N ASN A 65 1.05 -3.77 -0.96
CA ASN A 65 1.48 -4.00 -2.34
C ASN A 65 2.53 -2.98 -2.81
N SER A 66 2.36 -1.71 -2.45
CA SER A 66 3.32 -0.66 -2.79
C SER A 66 4.65 -0.85 -2.04
N MET A 67 4.59 -1.22 -0.78
CA MET A 67 5.79 -1.54 0.03
C MET A 67 6.54 -2.74 -0.53
N LYS A 68 5.82 -3.75 -1.01
CA LYS A 68 6.45 -4.92 -1.64
C LYS A 68 7.24 -4.55 -2.88
N LYS A 69 6.71 -3.67 -3.73
CA LYS A 69 7.44 -3.16 -4.91
C LYS A 69 8.71 -2.42 -4.51
N LEU A 70 8.64 -1.58 -3.50
CA LEU A 70 9.80 -0.86 -2.97
C LEU A 70 10.83 -1.84 -2.38
N TYR A 71 10.37 -2.84 -1.63
CA TYR A 71 11.24 -3.88 -1.08
C TYR A 71 11.98 -4.65 -2.18
N ASP A 72 11.27 -5.11 -3.21
CA ASP A 72 11.86 -5.84 -4.33
C ASP A 72 12.92 -5.00 -5.06
N TYR A 73 12.68 -3.70 -5.20
CA TYR A 73 13.63 -2.77 -5.79
C TYR A 73 14.90 -2.63 -4.94
N ILE A 74 14.76 -2.43 -3.63
CA ILE A 74 15.89 -2.31 -2.70
C ILE A 74 16.67 -3.63 -2.65
N ALA A 75 15.99 -4.77 -2.59
CA ALA A 75 16.61 -6.08 -2.60
C ALA A 75 17.43 -6.31 -3.88
N SER A 76 16.93 -5.86 -5.04
CA SER A 76 17.68 -5.95 -6.30
C SER A 76 18.94 -5.09 -6.28
N ALA A 77 18.92 -3.93 -5.61
CA ALA A 77 20.09 -3.09 -5.44
C ALA A 77 21.21 -3.82 -4.69
N LEU A 78 20.85 -4.58 -3.65
CA LEU A 78 21.81 -5.31 -2.84
C LEU A 78 22.47 -6.48 -3.59
N THR A 79 21.77 -7.06 -4.57
CA THR A 79 22.27 -8.22 -5.34
C THR A 79 22.94 -7.84 -6.66
N GLN A 80 22.51 -6.74 -7.31
CA GLN A 80 22.97 -6.34 -8.64
C GLN A 80 24.11 -5.32 -8.61
N GLN A 81 24.23 -4.56 -7.53
CA GLN A 81 25.29 -3.54 -7.39
C GLN A 81 26.42 -4.08 -6.50
N GLU A 82 27.67 -3.87 -6.93
CA GLU A 82 28.84 -4.44 -6.27
C GLU A 82 29.34 -3.59 -5.11
N THR A 83 29.40 -2.26 -5.28
CA THR A 83 29.96 -1.35 -4.28
C THR A 83 28.87 -0.70 -3.42
N THR A 84 29.24 -0.28 -2.21
CA THR A 84 28.36 0.46 -1.30
C THR A 84 27.85 1.77 -1.94
N LYS A 85 28.72 2.47 -2.67
CA LYS A 85 28.33 3.70 -3.37
C LYS A 85 27.30 3.43 -4.46
N GLU A 86 27.52 2.39 -5.28
CA GLU A 86 26.59 2.00 -6.34
C GLU A 86 25.23 1.58 -5.77
N ARG A 87 25.23 0.83 -4.66
CA ARG A 87 23.98 0.44 -3.94
C ARG A 87 23.23 1.66 -3.43
N TYR A 88 23.95 2.60 -2.80
CA TYR A 88 23.36 3.84 -2.31
C TYR A 88 22.73 4.66 -3.45
N ASP A 89 23.49 4.90 -4.52
CA ASP A 89 23.02 5.67 -5.67
C ASP A 89 21.80 5.01 -6.34
N PHE A 90 21.81 3.68 -6.45
CA PHE A 90 20.72 2.90 -7.01
C PHE A 90 19.44 3.02 -6.15
N ILE A 91 19.58 2.89 -4.84
CA ILE A 91 18.45 3.01 -3.89
C ILE A 91 17.88 4.43 -3.93
N CYS A 92 18.72 5.45 -3.91
CA CYS A 92 18.26 6.85 -3.98
C CYS A 92 17.48 7.14 -5.26
N ARG A 93 17.97 6.68 -6.42
CA ARG A 93 17.26 6.82 -7.70
C ARG A 93 15.93 6.09 -7.69
N GLY A 94 15.89 4.90 -7.13
CA GLY A 94 14.65 4.13 -7.03
C GLY A 94 13.62 4.75 -6.11
N LEU A 95 14.03 5.36 -5.01
CA LEU A 95 13.13 6.10 -4.13
C LEU A 95 12.51 7.31 -4.83
N ILE A 96 13.32 8.04 -5.60
CA ILE A 96 12.84 9.17 -6.40
C ILE A 96 11.84 8.69 -7.45
N GLN A 97 12.17 7.63 -8.19
CA GLN A 97 11.28 7.04 -9.18
C GLN A 97 9.97 6.54 -8.56
N TYR A 98 10.06 5.86 -7.42
CA TYR A 98 8.88 5.39 -6.69
C TYR A 98 7.98 6.55 -6.26
N GLN A 99 8.56 7.64 -5.76
CA GLN A 99 7.81 8.85 -5.41
C GLN A 99 7.09 9.45 -6.62
N GLU A 100 7.73 9.48 -7.78
CA GLU A 100 7.16 10.02 -9.02
C GLU A 100 6.04 9.13 -9.56
N GLU A 101 6.21 7.82 -9.53
CA GLU A 101 5.22 6.86 -10.03
C GLU A 101 4.05 6.64 -9.06
N PHE A 102 4.32 6.67 -7.76
CA PHE A 102 3.34 6.36 -6.72
C PHE A 102 3.31 7.42 -5.61
N PRO A 103 3.06 8.70 -5.93
CA PRO A 103 3.15 9.78 -4.94
C PRO A 103 2.19 9.58 -3.76
N PHE A 104 1.01 9.04 -4.02
CA PHE A 104 -0.01 8.77 -3.02
C PHE A 104 0.45 7.70 -2.00
N TYR A 105 0.98 6.58 -2.49
CA TYR A 105 1.45 5.50 -1.61
C TYR A 105 2.73 5.87 -0.87
N PHE A 106 3.61 6.59 -1.50
CA PHE A 106 4.83 7.08 -0.87
C PHE A 106 4.50 7.99 0.32
N LYS A 107 3.57 8.92 0.13
CA LYS A 107 3.08 9.79 1.21
C LYS A 107 2.45 8.99 2.34
N MET A 108 1.61 8.00 2.04
CA MET A 108 0.97 7.16 3.06
C MET A 108 1.98 6.38 3.88
N VAL A 109 2.99 5.81 3.24
CA VAL A 109 4.06 5.07 3.92
C VAL A 109 4.84 6.00 4.84
N LEU A 110 5.20 7.20 4.37
CA LEU A 110 5.91 8.19 5.18
C LEU A 110 5.08 8.68 6.37
N ASP A 111 3.80 8.95 6.16
CA ASP A 111 2.91 9.40 7.22
C ASP A 111 2.76 8.33 8.31
N LYS A 112 2.64 7.07 7.91
CA LYS A 112 2.58 5.95 8.84
C LYS A 112 3.89 5.77 9.60
N MET A 113 5.01 5.77 8.91
CA MET A 113 6.33 5.69 9.55
C MET A 113 6.56 6.83 10.54
N ASN A 114 6.18 8.03 10.17
CA ASN A 114 6.33 9.20 11.04
C ASN A 114 5.50 9.06 12.33
N ARG A 115 4.28 8.56 12.23
CA ARG A 115 3.44 8.27 13.40
C ARG A 115 4.05 7.23 14.32
N GLU A 116 4.55 6.14 13.77
CA GLU A 116 5.20 5.07 14.53
C GLU A 116 6.47 5.58 15.21
N LEU A 117 7.30 6.34 14.52
CA LEU A 117 8.52 6.95 15.09
C LEU A 117 8.18 7.93 16.21
N THR A 118 7.12 8.70 16.08
CA THR A 118 6.66 9.62 17.13
C THR A 118 6.22 8.86 18.37
N LEU A 119 5.48 7.77 18.21
CA LEU A 119 5.08 6.91 19.33
C LEU A 119 6.29 6.27 20.02
N MET A 120 7.24 5.75 19.26
CA MET A 120 8.46 5.17 19.79
C MET A 120 9.28 6.21 20.58
N ARG A 121 9.40 7.42 20.04
CA ARG A 121 10.09 8.52 20.73
C ARG A 121 9.43 8.83 22.07
N TYR A 122 8.12 8.90 22.11
CA TYR A 122 7.37 9.12 23.34
C TYR A 122 7.61 8.01 24.37
N GLN A 123 7.56 6.76 23.95
CA GLN A 123 7.82 5.61 24.82
C GLN A 123 9.23 5.63 25.40
N VAL A 124 10.24 5.95 24.60
CA VAL A 124 11.63 6.07 25.04
C VAL A 124 11.78 7.18 26.10
N GLN A 125 11.13 8.32 25.89
CA GLN A 125 11.14 9.42 26.86
C GLN A 125 10.52 9.01 28.21
N GLN A 126 9.42 8.25 28.18
CA GLN A 126 8.78 7.75 29.39
C GLN A 126 9.71 6.80 30.20
N ILE A 127 10.45 5.96 29.50
CA ILE A 127 11.43 5.07 30.13
C ILE A 127 12.55 5.86 30.80
N GLN A 128 13.07 6.91 30.17
CA GLN A 128 14.13 7.74 30.73
C GLN A 128 13.68 8.51 31.99
N VAL A 129 12.43 8.94 32.03
CA VAL A 129 11.87 9.64 33.22
C VAL A 129 11.62 8.67 34.37
N SER A 130 11.42 7.36 34.09
CA SER A 130 11.15 6.34 35.10
C SER A 130 12.42 5.75 35.72
N LEU A 131 13.59 6.07 35.19
CA LEU A 131 14.89 5.64 35.69
C LEU A 131 15.48 6.69 36.63
#